data_3dbd4f4e21700a30d9ffa3f35de81e84
#
_entry.id   3dbd4f4e21700a30d9ffa3f35de81e84
#
_cell.length_a   1.000
_cell.length_b   1.000
_cell.length_c   1.000
_cell.angle_alpha   90.00
_cell.angle_beta   90.00
_cell.angle_gamma   90.00
#
_symmetry.space_group_name_H-M   'P 1'
#
loop_
_entity.id
_entity.type
_entity.pdbx_description
1 polymer ?
#
loop_
_entity_poly.entity_id
_entity_poly.type
_entity_poly.pdbx_seq_one_letter_code
_entity_poly.pdbx_strand_id
1 'polypeptide(L)'
;MLHVFIPSEVNIILNWMRRVSSFMMKLLLLVAIMLPKSGWTQFNDVSNQLDLFTDHTGGNWGAGMSMADFNGDGLDDLSFAHYGGVLKFFVGNGTGFTELVLNMPVYLNEAKGILWADIDNDGDQDLFVTYRLAPNRLYRNDGEMTLVNISDVCGIAQTNQRSYGASFGDYDKDGLLDLFVANYVLGQDYPHNELYHNLGDGVFEDVTLDTPMGEVVDNGFQGHWVDFNEDGNLDLHLIQDRLCFENRFYEQVDGVFTEVANERGLDYAINCMSTSVADYDRDNDLDLYLAAGLFEGNFLLNNTAGSFTPHEVEEGDSTDLHLTSWAANWFDADNDGWDDLHVATGFSVYSQYPQVFAQYPDVPNAFYWNSEGVFSQDTAAIFQTNQLSFATAVGDYNGDGFPDLVSHRFGEYAQVLEGIPNQNKWLKVSLVGVESNRDGIGAKIRAYLNGEVTYRMTFCGENYMGQNSRWETFGLGPENTLDSLTVHWPSGIVDHYYDVLSLQSLVLIEGGSIEPSPCPSLDAGCFGCTYVEACNYNVEAATDDGSCDFSCFDGSISCGEGTVWDALIGQCVAGPVSDCPSDINEDGVVNTADLLWFLSQFDVQCPE
;
A
#
# COMPACT_ATOMS: atom_id res chain seq x y z
N MET A 1 -26.59 1.07 -65.46
CA MET A 1 -26.62 0.43 -64.14
C MET A 1 -26.47 -1.07 -64.36
N LEU A 2 -25.26 -1.63 -64.16
CA LEU A 2 -25.03 -3.05 -64.18
C LEU A 2 -25.27 -3.59 -62.77
N HIS A 3 -26.33 -4.32 -62.53
CA HIS A 3 -26.50 -5.12 -61.33
C HIS A 3 -25.69 -6.42 -61.51
N VAL A 4 -24.60 -6.53 -60.78
CA VAL A 4 -23.87 -7.77 -60.65
C VAL A 4 -24.61 -8.65 -59.66
N PHE A 5 -25.28 -9.71 -60.18
CA PHE A 5 -25.85 -10.75 -59.36
C PHE A 5 -24.70 -11.64 -58.84
N ILE A 6 -24.41 -11.58 -57.54
CA ILE A 6 -23.51 -12.55 -56.89
C ILE A 6 -24.35 -13.78 -56.56
N PRO A 7 -23.97 -15.00 -57.07
CA PRO A 7 -24.72 -16.22 -56.77
C PRO A 7 -24.75 -16.49 -55.27
N SER A 8 -25.90 -16.99 -54.78
CA SER A 8 -26.13 -17.31 -53.38
C SER A 8 -25.10 -18.27 -52.77
N GLU A 9 -24.49 -19.11 -53.55
CA GLU A 9 -23.42 -20.05 -53.17
C GLU A 9 -22.13 -19.35 -52.76
N VAL A 10 -21.78 -18.21 -53.35
CA VAL A 10 -20.58 -17.39 -52.98
C VAL A 10 -20.77 -16.77 -51.60
N ASN A 11 -21.97 -16.35 -51.27
CA ASN A 11 -22.27 -15.80 -49.96
C ASN A 11 -22.22 -16.88 -48.85
N ILE A 12 -22.56 -18.11 -49.15
CA ILE A 12 -22.47 -19.25 -48.22
C ILE A 12 -20.98 -19.56 -47.94
N ILE A 13 -20.15 -19.59 -48.97
CA ILE A 13 -18.69 -19.84 -48.87
C ILE A 13 -18.01 -18.71 -48.08
N LEU A 14 -18.34 -17.45 -48.36
CA LEU A 14 -17.79 -16.30 -47.62
C LEU A 14 -18.19 -16.27 -46.13
N ASN A 15 -19.43 -16.62 -45.83
CA ASN A 15 -19.88 -16.76 -44.47
C ASN A 15 -19.27 -17.97 -43.75
N TRP A 16 -19.04 -19.06 -44.44
CA TRP A 16 -18.32 -20.22 -43.88
C TRP A 16 -16.85 -19.89 -43.64
N MET A 17 -16.16 -19.23 -44.58
CA MET A 17 -14.78 -18.76 -44.37
C MET A 17 -14.65 -17.78 -43.22
N ARG A 18 -15.59 -16.84 -43.02
CA ARG A 18 -15.60 -15.92 -41.86
C ARG A 18 -15.78 -16.66 -40.54
N ARG A 19 -16.67 -17.69 -40.49
CA ARG A 19 -16.87 -18.52 -39.29
C ARG A 19 -15.63 -19.37 -38.98
N VAL A 20 -14.98 -19.95 -39.99
CA VAL A 20 -13.75 -20.75 -39.82
C VAL A 20 -12.59 -19.85 -39.39
N SER A 21 -12.45 -18.65 -39.96
CA SER A 21 -11.44 -17.67 -39.55
C SER A 21 -11.65 -17.19 -38.12
N SER A 22 -12.91 -16.91 -37.74
CA SER A 22 -13.26 -16.53 -36.35
C SER A 22 -13.03 -17.66 -35.35
N PHE A 23 -13.36 -18.91 -35.75
CA PHE A 23 -13.11 -20.09 -34.91
C PHE A 23 -11.61 -20.39 -34.78
N MET A 24 -10.85 -20.31 -35.89
CA MET A 24 -9.39 -20.48 -35.83
C MET A 24 -8.70 -19.35 -35.07
N MET A 25 -9.21 -18.11 -35.13
CA MET A 25 -8.67 -17.00 -34.34
C MET A 25 -8.97 -17.16 -32.84
N LYS A 26 -10.18 -17.63 -32.50
CA LYS A 26 -10.49 -17.99 -31.11
C LYS A 26 -9.70 -19.21 -30.62
N LEU A 27 -9.46 -20.21 -31.47
CA LEU A 27 -8.63 -21.37 -31.14
C LEU A 27 -7.15 -20.98 -30.99
N LEU A 28 -6.65 -20.04 -31.81
CA LEU A 28 -5.29 -19.49 -31.67
C LEU A 28 -5.15 -18.61 -30.42
N LEU A 29 -6.20 -17.84 -30.07
CA LEU A 29 -6.26 -17.11 -28.81
C LEU A 29 -6.27 -18.06 -27.60
N LEU A 30 -7.13 -19.11 -27.65
CA LEU A 30 -7.16 -20.15 -26.61
C LEU A 30 -5.81 -20.90 -26.48
N VAL A 31 -5.14 -21.19 -27.58
CA VAL A 31 -3.81 -21.83 -27.55
C VAL A 31 -2.74 -20.86 -27.05
N ALA A 32 -2.86 -19.56 -27.32
CA ALA A 32 -1.97 -18.53 -26.75
C ALA A 32 -2.18 -18.35 -25.23
N ILE A 33 -3.42 -18.50 -24.77
CA ILE A 33 -3.78 -18.46 -23.34
C ILE A 33 -3.34 -19.76 -22.62
N MET A 34 -3.32 -20.91 -23.34
CA MET A 34 -2.90 -22.22 -22.79
C MET A 34 -1.39 -22.49 -22.89
N LEU A 35 -0.59 -21.59 -23.45
CA LEU A 35 0.85 -21.72 -23.31
C LEU A 35 1.18 -21.26 -21.89
N PRO A 36 1.71 -22.15 -21.02
CA PRO A 36 2.16 -21.70 -19.73
C PRO A 36 3.14 -20.55 -19.94
N LYS A 37 2.95 -19.43 -19.27
CA LYS A 37 3.93 -18.30 -19.21
C LYS A 37 5.24 -18.83 -18.56
N SER A 38 5.64 -20.07 -18.84
CA SER A 38 6.76 -20.76 -18.24
C SER A 38 8.08 -20.16 -18.70
N GLY A 39 8.70 -19.39 -17.82
CA GLY A 39 10.10 -19.01 -17.93
C GLY A 39 10.43 -17.53 -17.84
N TRP A 40 9.44 -16.65 -17.68
CA TRP A 40 9.69 -15.22 -17.45
C TRP A 40 9.14 -14.85 -16.09
N THR A 41 10.02 -14.61 -15.13
CA THR A 41 9.60 -14.02 -13.85
C THR A 41 9.24 -12.58 -14.10
N GLN A 42 8.08 -12.14 -13.58
CA GLN A 42 7.70 -10.72 -13.58
C GLN A 42 8.43 -9.95 -12.47
N PHE A 43 9.25 -10.62 -11.68
CA PHE A 43 9.98 -10.01 -10.57
C PHE A 43 11.48 -10.29 -10.63
N ASN A 44 12.25 -9.31 -10.17
CA ASN A 44 13.66 -9.45 -9.84
C ASN A 44 13.81 -9.57 -8.31
N ASP A 45 14.51 -10.58 -7.83
CA ASP A 45 14.89 -10.63 -6.41
C ASP A 45 16.12 -9.72 -6.19
N VAL A 46 15.88 -8.55 -5.61
CA VAL A 46 16.89 -7.54 -5.31
C VAL A 46 17.32 -7.53 -3.85
N SER A 47 16.84 -8.48 -3.05
CA SER A 47 17.08 -8.58 -1.58
C SER A 47 18.55 -8.43 -1.20
N ASN A 48 19.45 -9.09 -1.93
CA ASN A 48 20.89 -9.04 -1.67
C ASN A 48 21.54 -7.68 -2.04
N GLN A 49 20.87 -6.86 -2.86
CA GLN A 49 21.37 -5.57 -3.29
C GLN A 49 20.96 -4.49 -2.31
N LEU A 50 19.75 -4.61 -1.76
CA LEU A 50 19.16 -3.64 -0.84
C LEU A 50 19.59 -3.84 0.62
N ASP A 51 20.05 -5.05 0.99
CA ASP A 51 20.65 -5.37 2.28
C ASP A 51 19.77 -5.02 3.51
N LEU A 52 18.43 -5.24 3.38
CA LEU A 52 17.45 -4.90 4.41
C LEU A 52 17.46 -5.93 5.54
N PHE A 53 18.41 -5.80 6.44
CA PHE A 53 18.54 -6.70 7.58
C PHE A 53 17.62 -6.27 8.73
N THR A 54 16.59 -7.06 9.00
CA THR A 54 15.60 -6.76 10.04
C THR A 54 15.96 -7.35 11.41
N ASP A 55 16.94 -8.28 11.47
CA ASP A 55 17.39 -8.98 12.70
C ASP A 55 16.24 -9.65 13.50
N HIS A 56 15.16 -10.01 12.82
CA HIS A 56 14.02 -10.65 13.46
C HIS A 56 14.32 -12.10 13.80
N THR A 57 14.92 -12.32 14.96
CA THR A 57 15.23 -13.66 15.47
C THR A 57 14.46 -13.95 16.73
N GLY A 58 13.53 -14.88 16.70
CA GLY A 58 12.99 -15.51 17.90
C GLY A 58 11.62 -14.99 18.40
N GLY A 59 10.73 -14.46 17.65
CA GLY A 59 9.36 -14.15 18.05
C GLY A 59 8.42 -15.36 18.05
N ASN A 60 7.23 -15.20 18.62
CA ASN A 60 6.15 -16.16 18.48
C ASN A 60 5.28 -15.74 17.28
N TRP A 61 5.28 -16.54 16.22
CA TRP A 61 4.40 -16.34 15.06
C TRP A 61 4.65 -15.04 14.28
N GLY A 62 5.92 -14.74 13.99
CA GLY A 62 6.30 -13.60 13.16
C GLY A 62 6.04 -12.23 13.76
N ALA A 63 6.23 -11.22 12.95
CA ALA A 63 5.93 -9.82 13.23
C ALA A 63 5.49 -9.12 11.96
N GLY A 64 4.72 -8.06 12.11
CA GLY A 64 4.17 -7.26 11.04
C GLY A 64 5.21 -6.37 10.36
N MET A 65 4.80 -5.79 9.23
CA MET A 65 5.54 -4.77 8.51
C MET A 65 4.58 -3.82 7.81
N SER A 66 5.03 -2.61 7.53
CA SER A 66 4.30 -1.64 6.72
C SER A 66 5.15 -1.14 5.59
N MET A 67 4.51 -0.88 4.47
CA MET A 67 5.02 -0.11 3.35
C MET A 67 4.16 1.13 3.23
N ALA A 68 4.69 2.28 3.63
CA ALA A 68 3.97 3.54 3.71
C ALA A 68 4.94 4.70 3.57
N ASP A 69 4.53 5.74 2.88
CA ASP A 69 5.25 7.02 2.85
C ASP A 69 5.04 7.73 4.19
N PHE A 70 5.86 7.36 5.19
CA PHE A 70 5.70 7.88 6.53
C PHE A 70 6.41 9.24 6.74
N ASN A 71 7.24 9.65 5.80
CA ASN A 71 7.95 10.92 5.87
C ASN A 71 7.37 12.01 4.95
N GLY A 72 6.36 11.65 4.12
CA GLY A 72 5.65 12.57 3.24
C GLY A 72 6.43 12.99 2.00
N ASP A 73 7.45 12.23 1.57
CA ASP A 73 8.28 12.58 0.42
C ASP A 73 7.75 12.03 -0.92
N GLY A 74 6.66 11.24 -0.88
CA GLY A 74 5.99 10.65 -2.04
C GLY A 74 6.53 9.28 -2.44
N LEU A 75 7.51 8.72 -1.72
CA LEU A 75 8.05 7.39 -1.91
C LEU A 75 7.61 6.46 -0.78
N ASP A 76 7.41 5.21 -1.09
CA ASP A 76 7.09 4.22 -0.07
C ASP A 76 8.32 3.90 0.79
N ASP A 77 8.14 3.94 2.11
CA ASP A 77 9.10 3.58 3.13
C ASP A 77 8.74 2.23 3.76
N LEU A 78 9.68 1.61 4.46
CA LEU A 78 9.47 0.33 5.12
C LEU A 78 9.62 0.43 6.64
N SER A 79 8.69 -0.19 7.35
CA SER A 79 8.75 -0.35 8.81
C SER A 79 8.59 -1.82 9.18
N PHE A 80 9.39 -2.29 10.14
CA PHE A 80 9.34 -3.67 10.60
C PHE A 80 9.18 -3.73 12.12
N ALA A 81 8.17 -4.46 12.57
CA ALA A 81 8.01 -4.81 13.97
C ALA A 81 9.09 -5.84 14.39
N HIS A 82 9.47 -5.86 15.66
CA HIS A 82 10.60 -6.64 16.13
C HIS A 82 10.36 -7.30 17.48
N TYR A 83 10.95 -8.47 17.70
CA TYR A 83 10.97 -9.14 19.00
C TYR A 83 12.22 -8.80 19.81
N GLY A 84 12.03 -8.15 20.95
CA GLY A 84 13.10 -7.88 21.91
C GLY A 84 14.17 -6.91 21.44
N GLY A 85 13.84 -6.07 20.46
CA GLY A 85 14.78 -5.13 19.84
C GLY A 85 14.14 -3.80 19.44
N VAL A 86 14.87 -3.09 18.61
CA VAL A 86 14.46 -1.79 18.05
C VAL A 86 13.58 -2.02 16.84
N LEU A 87 12.47 -1.32 16.72
CA LEU A 87 11.73 -1.23 15.46
C LEU A 87 12.66 -0.75 14.35
N LYS A 88 12.50 -1.28 13.16
CA LYS A 88 13.35 -0.93 12.02
C LYS A 88 12.57 -0.09 11.02
N PHE A 89 13.19 1.00 10.59
CA PHE A 89 12.63 1.93 9.62
C PHE A 89 13.62 2.15 8.49
N PHE A 90 13.15 2.16 7.26
CA PHE A 90 13.96 2.35 6.08
C PHE A 90 13.24 3.32 5.15
N VAL A 91 13.88 4.44 4.86
CA VAL A 91 13.36 5.47 3.95
C VAL A 91 13.68 5.10 2.51
N GLY A 92 12.66 5.10 1.67
CA GLY A 92 12.78 4.94 0.22
C GLY A 92 13.53 6.11 -0.41
N ASN A 93 14.22 5.86 -1.51
CA ASN A 93 14.93 6.92 -2.25
C ASN A 93 14.82 6.74 -3.78
N GLY A 94 13.81 5.97 -4.22
CA GLY A 94 13.56 5.68 -5.62
C GLY A 94 14.53 4.68 -6.27
N THR A 95 15.58 4.25 -5.58
CA THR A 95 16.54 3.22 -6.07
C THR A 95 16.86 2.17 -5.00
N GLY A 96 16.31 2.32 -3.82
CA GLY A 96 16.54 1.47 -2.68
C GLY A 96 16.13 2.17 -1.40
N PHE A 97 16.71 1.75 -0.28
CA PHE A 97 16.31 2.19 1.04
C PHE A 97 17.52 2.61 1.88
N THR A 98 17.30 3.54 2.81
CA THR A 98 18.29 3.98 3.79
C THR A 98 17.72 3.78 5.20
N GLU A 99 18.43 3.05 6.08
CA GLU A 99 17.97 2.84 7.46
C GLU A 99 17.85 4.18 8.18
N LEU A 100 16.64 4.44 8.73
CA LEU A 100 16.34 5.60 9.57
C LEU A 100 16.35 5.16 11.03
N VAL A 101 17.26 5.75 11.82
CA VAL A 101 17.33 5.48 13.25
C VAL A 101 16.57 6.55 14.01
N LEU A 102 15.37 6.22 14.47
CA LEU A 102 14.56 7.10 15.28
C LEU A 102 14.96 7.01 16.76
N ASN A 103 14.94 8.15 17.45
CA ASN A 103 15.25 8.21 18.89
C ASN A 103 14.02 7.78 19.73
N MET A 104 13.63 6.53 19.61
CA MET A 104 12.48 5.95 20.32
C MET A 104 12.93 5.08 21.49
N PRO A 105 12.11 4.95 22.55
CA PRO A 105 12.36 3.99 23.62
C PRO A 105 12.39 2.54 23.07
N VAL A 106 13.38 1.77 23.50
CA VAL A 106 13.46 0.35 23.14
C VAL A 106 12.63 -0.47 24.11
N TYR A 107 11.63 -1.17 23.59
CA TYR A 107 10.83 -2.13 24.34
C TYR A 107 11.31 -3.55 24.04
N LEU A 108 11.60 -4.33 25.10
CA LEU A 108 12.05 -5.72 24.95
C LEU A 108 10.91 -6.72 24.73
N ASN A 109 9.68 -6.23 24.65
CA ASN A 109 8.51 -7.02 24.35
C ASN A 109 8.40 -7.27 22.85
N GLU A 110 7.58 -8.22 22.50
CA GLU A 110 7.34 -8.61 21.12
C GLU A 110 6.36 -7.63 20.46
N ALA A 111 6.86 -6.76 19.58
CA ALA A 111 6.04 -5.94 18.71
C ALA A 111 5.39 -6.85 17.65
N LYS A 112 4.11 -6.61 17.35
CA LYS A 112 3.32 -7.39 16.41
C LYS A 112 2.92 -6.58 15.18
N GLY A 113 1.88 -5.77 15.24
CA GLY A 113 1.48 -4.87 14.19
C GLY A 113 2.28 -3.57 14.24
N ILE A 114 2.47 -2.97 13.08
CA ILE A 114 3.10 -1.66 12.91
C ILE A 114 2.35 -0.93 11.80
N LEU A 115 1.71 0.20 12.11
CA LEU A 115 0.81 0.91 11.21
C LEU A 115 1.09 2.41 11.25
N TRP A 116 0.93 3.04 10.09
CA TRP A 116 1.01 4.49 9.91
C TRP A 116 -0.34 5.03 9.45
N ALA A 117 -0.82 6.07 10.13
CA ALA A 117 -2.06 6.77 9.82
C ALA A 117 -2.00 8.20 10.35
N ASP A 118 -2.63 9.14 9.65
CA ASP A 118 -2.82 10.51 10.12
C ASP A 118 -4.03 10.57 11.06
N ILE A 119 -3.78 10.41 12.38
CA ILE A 119 -4.85 10.27 13.38
C ILE A 119 -5.47 11.61 13.83
N ASP A 120 -4.84 12.73 13.52
CA ASP A 120 -5.31 14.07 13.91
C ASP A 120 -5.51 15.02 12.72
N ASN A 121 -5.39 14.49 11.49
CA ASN A 121 -5.60 15.17 10.22
C ASN A 121 -4.66 16.36 9.99
N ASP A 122 -3.45 16.33 10.56
CA ASP A 122 -2.46 17.41 10.41
C ASP A 122 -1.59 17.25 9.15
N GLY A 123 -1.63 16.09 8.50
CA GLY A 123 -0.91 15.76 7.26
C GLY A 123 0.37 14.95 7.48
N ASP A 124 0.78 14.73 8.73
CA ASP A 124 1.92 13.88 9.09
C ASP A 124 1.43 12.48 9.49
N GLN A 125 2.15 11.44 9.09
CA GLN A 125 1.79 10.06 9.45
C GLN A 125 2.23 9.73 10.86
N ASP A 126 1.28 9.28 11.69
CA ASP A 126 1.48 8.84 13.06
C ASP A 126 1.72 7.34 13.13
N LEU A 127 2.41 6.86 14.18
CA LEU A 127 2.81 5.46 14.30
C LEU A 127 2.06 4.74 15.42
N PHE A 128 1.32 3.70 15.09
CA PHE A 128 0.73 2.77 16.05
C PHE A 128 1.44 1.42 16.01
N VAL A 129 1.77 0.88 17.20
CA VAL A 129 2.45 -0.42 17.34
C VAL A 129 1.74 -1.28 18.35
N THR A 130 1.31 -2.48 17.95
CA THR A 130 0.76 -3.47 18.87
C THR A 130 1.87 -4.30 19.51
N TYR A 131 1.65 -4.71 20.76
CA TYR A 131 2.60 -5.53 21.49
C TYR A 131 1.93 -6.76 22.11
N ARG A 132 2.67 -7.86 22.09
CA ARG A 132 2.30 -9.07 22.84
C ARG A 132 2.89 -9.00 24.24
N LEU A 133 2.00 -9.09 25.27
CA LEU A 133 2.36 -9.02 26.70
C LEU A 133 2.98 -7.68 27.14
N ALA A 134 2.62 -6.61 26.48
CA ALA A 134 2.93 -5.25 26.87
C ALA A 134 1.83 -4.31 26.36
N PRO A 135 1.74 -3.07 26.90
CA PRO A 135 0.83 -2.07 26.35
C PRO A 135 1.20 -1.69 24.92
N ASN A 136 0.18 -1.46 24.09
CA ASN A 136 0.35 -0.89 22.76
C ASN A 136 0.94 0.52 22.83
N ARG A 137 1.49 1.00 21.73
CA ARG A 137 2.14 2.31 21.67
C ARG A 137 1.60 3.14 20.52
N LEU A 138 1.27 4.38 20.83
CA LEU A 138 0.89 5.40 19.86
C LEU A 138 1.90 6.54 19.93
N TYR A 139 2.43 6.89 18.79
CA TYR A 139 3.37 8.00 18.64
C TYR A 139 2.79 8.99 17.64
N ARG A 140 2.56 10.21 18.09
CA ARG A 140 2.17 11.30 17.22
C ARG A 140 3.43 11.90 16.57
N ASN A 141 3.35 12.16 15.29
CA ASN A 141 4.38 12.85 14.54
C ASN A 141 4.10 14.38 14.59
N ASP A 142 4.94 15.12 15.27
CA ASP A 142 4.83 16.57 15.35
C ASP A 142 5.59 17.27 14.18
N GLY A 143 5.72 16.59 13.05
CA GLY A 143 6.44 17.05 11.85
C GLY A 143 7.90 16.58 11.78
N GLU A 144 8.42 16.46 10.54
CA GLU A 144 9.81 16.06 10.25
C GLU A 144 10.24 14.79 11.03
N MET A 145 9.37 13.78 11.10
CA MET A 145 9.59 12.51 11.82
C MET A 145 9.92 12.70 13.31
N THR A 146 9.33 13.71 13.94
CA THR A 146 9.45 13.96 15.37
C THR A 146 8.36 13.19 16.12
N LEU A 147 8.58 11.88 16.33
CA LEU A 147 7.62 11.00 16.99
C LEU A 147 7.56 11.20 18.50
N VAL A 148 6.42 11.66 18.98
CA VAL A 148 6.13 11.88 20.40
C VAL A 148 5.24 10.75 20.93
N ASN A 149 5.73 10.00 21.92
CA ASN A 149 4.93 8.95 22.53
C ASN A 149 3.79 9.55 23.35
N ILE A 150 2.55 9.37 22.92
CA ILE A 150 1.32 9.84 23.57
C ILE A 150 0.53 8.73 24.26
N SER A 151 1.04 7.49 24.27
CA SER A 151 0.32 6.29 24.73
C SER A 151 -0.28 6.42 26.14
N ASP A 152 0.40 7.14 27.04
CA ASP A 152 -0.06 7.29 28.44
C ASP A 152 -1.21 8.31 28.59
N VAL A 153 -1.50 9.10 27.56
CA VAL A 153 -2.47 10.22 27.61
C VAL A 153 -3.54 10.14 26.51
N CYS A 154 -3.34 9.30 25.51
CA CYS A 154 -4.24 9.20 24.36
C CYS A 154 -5.54 8.43 24.61
N GLY A 155 -5.73 7.81 25.79
CA GLY A 155 -6.93 7.02 26.11
C GLY A 155 -6.86 5.53 25.78
N ILE A 156 -5.86 5.10 25.00
CA ILE A 156 -5.66 3.68 24.68
C ILE A 156 -5.20 2.92 25.94
N ALA A 157 -5.77 1.73 26.16
CA ALA A 157 -5.52 0.92 27.34
C ALA A 157 -4.04 0.57 27.55
N GLN A 158 -3.50 0.92 28.72
CA GLN A 158 -2.13 0.64 29.10
C GLN A 158 -2.02 -0.70 29.87
N THR A 159 -2.56 -1.77 29.28
CA THR A 159 -2.57 -3.11 29.84
C THR A 159 -1.63 -4.06 29.11
N ASN A 160 -1.19 -5.12 29.80
CA ASN A 160 -0.31 -6.12 29.18
C ASN A 160 -1.14 -7.18 28.45
N GLN A 161 -1.74 -6.79 27.35
CA GLN A 161 -2.54 -7.70 26.52
C GLN A 161 -1.68 -8.50 25.54
N ARG A 162 -2.31 -9.29 24.72
CA ARG A 162 -1.69 -9.98 23.59
C ARG A 162 -2.30 -9.42 22.33
N SER A 163 -2.01 -8.18 22.04
CA SER A 163 -2.47 -7.54 20.83
C SER A 163 -1.66 -8.07 19.64
N TYR A 164 -2.36 -8.41 18.57
CA TYR A 164 -1.77 -8.89 17.32
C TYR A 164 -2.03 -7.85 16.22
N GLY A 165 -3.10 -7.98 15.48
CA GLY A 165 -3.45 -7.03 14.45
C GLY A 165 -4.17 -5.80 14.99
N ALA A 166 -4.15 -4.75 14.20
CA ALA A 166 -4.96 -3.55 14.39
C ALA A 166 -5.32 -2.97 13.03
N SER A 167 -6.34 -2.13 12.99
CA SER A 167 -6.74 -1.41 11.78
C SER A 167 -7.39 -0.08 12.13
N PHE A 168 -7.16 0.90 11.27
CA PHE A 168 -7.82 2.19 11.33
C PHE A 168 -8.97 2.26 10.33
N GLY A 169 -10.07 2.92 10.70
CA GLY A 169 -11.22 3.18 9.83
C GLY A 169 -12.16 4.18 10.49
N ASP A 170 -12.74 5.05 9.72
CA ASP A 170 -13.71 6.07 10.15
C ASP A 170 -15.11 5.43 10.12
N TYR A 171 -15.48 4.69 11.20
CA TYR A 171 -16.72 3.89 11.18
C TYR A 171 -17.97 4.74 11.36
N ASP A 172 -17.90 5.90 12.00
CA ASP A 172 -19.06 6.78 12.23
C ASP A 172 -19.11 8.00 11.30
N LYS A 173 -18.13 8.12 10.39
CA LYS A 173 -18.03 9.16 9.35
C LYS A 173 -17.90 10.58 9.90
N ASP A 174 -17.21 10.71 11.02
CA ASP A 174 -16.93 12.02 11.60
C ASP A 174 -15.67 12.70 11.00
N GLY A 175 -14.96 11.98 10.13
CA GLY A 175 -13.75 12.44 9.45
C GLY A 175 -12.47 12.15 10.23
N LEU A 176 -12.52 11.39 11.32
CA LEU A 176 -11.37 10.96 12.10
C LEU A 176 -11.21 9.44 11.99
N LEU A 177 -9.98 8.96 12.05
CA LEU A 177 -9.70 7.53 12.00
C LEU A 177 -9.85 6.90 13.38
N ASP A 178 -10.82 6.00 13.52
CA ASP A 178 -11.02 5.16 14.69
C ASP A 178 -10.07 3.95 14.66
N LEU A 179 -9.85 3.32 15.80
CA LEU A 179 -8.89 2.24 15.96
C LEU A 179 -9.54 0.96 16.48
N PHE A 180 -9.40 -0.14 15.73
CA PHE A 180 -9.70 -1.47 16.22
C PHE A 180 -8.41 -2.23 16.56
N VAL A 181 -8.38 -2.94 17.69
CA VAL A 181 -7.25 -3.76 18.13
C VAL A 181 -7.72 -5.18 18.44
N ALA A 182 -7.14 -6.14 17.73
CA ALA A 182 -7.41 -7.56 17.94
C ALA A 182 -6.56 -8.12 19.08
N ASN A 183 -7.21 -8.70 20.09
CA ASN A 183 -6.58 -9.26 21.27
C ASN A 183 -6.75 -10.78 21.32
N TYR A 184 -5.65 -11.46 21.61
CA TYR A 184 -5.54 -12.91 21.60
C TYR A 184 -5.66 -13.53 22.98
N VAL A 185 -6.57 -14.49 23.12
CA VAL A 185 -6.79 -15.22 24.36
C VAL A 185 -5.76 -16.32 24.55
N LEU A 186 -5.17 -16.43 25.72
CA LEU A 186 -4.40 -17.61 26.11
C LEU A 186 -4.60 -17.92 27.60
N GLY A 187 -5.10 -19.11 27.88
CA GLY A 187 -5.34 -19.57 29.25
C GLY A 187 -6.64 -19.04 29.84
N GLN A 188 -6.59 -18.39 31.00
CA GLN A 188 -7.75 -17.86 31.71
C GLN A 188 -7.85 -16.32 31.65
N ASP A 189 -6.93 -15.69 30.93
CA ASP A 189 -7.02 -14.27 30.63
C ASP A 189 -7.92 -14.11 29.40
N TYR A 190 -8.97 -13.35 29.52
CA TYR A 190 -9.98 -13.12 28.49
C TYR A 190 -10.05 -11.63 28.15
N PRO A 191 -9.02 -11.06 27.49
CA PRO A 191 -9.13 -9.71 26.99
C PRO A 191 -10.19 -9.68 25.90
N HIS A 192 -10.95 -8.58 25.84
CA HIS A 192 -11.77 -8.29 24.68
C HIS A 192 -10.90 -7.74 23.55
N ASN A 193 -11.35 -7.87 22.32
CA ASN A 193 -10.89 -6.97 21.28
C ASN A 193 -11.31 -5.55 21.66
N GLU A 194 -10.59 -4.57 21.22
CA GLU A 194 -10.83 -3.18 21.64
C GLU A 194 -11.22 -2.32 20.44
N LEU A 195 -12.27 -1.54 20.60
CA LEU A 195 -12.68 -0.49 19.66
C LEU A 195 -12.55 0.87 20.35
N TYR A 196 -11.79 1.74 19.73
CA TYR A 196 -11.52 3.09 20.18
C TYR A 196 -12.09 4.10 19.20
N HIS A 197 -12.97 4.97 19.68
CA HIS A 197 -13.47 6.12 18.94
C HIS A 197 -12.48 7.29 19.08
N ASN A 198 -12.12 7.91 17.97
CA ASN A 198 -11.21 9.04 17.92
C ASN A 198 -11.96 10.35 18.23
N LEU A 199 -11.48 11.08 19.23
CA LEU A 199 -12.06 12.37 19.64
C LEU A 199 -11.32 13.59 19.04
N GLY A 200 -10.33 13.34 18.18
CA GLY A 200 -9.41 14.34 17.66
C GLY A 200 -8.21 14.63 18.56
N ASP A 201 -7.24 15.37 18.04
CA ASP A 201 -5.99 15.72 18.72
C ASP A 201 -5.22 14.49 19.29
N GLY A 202 -5.36 13.31 18.66
CA GLY A 202 -4.73 12.06 19.09
C GLY A 202 -5.32 11.46 20.39
N VAL A 203 -6.57 11.79 20.73
CA VAL A 203 -7.27 11.29 21.92
C VAL A 203 -8.36 10.31 21.52
N PHE A 204 -8.38 9.14 22.16
CA PHE A 204 -9.32 8.04 21.90
C PHE A 204 -10.17 7.72 23.12
N GLU A 205 -11.41 7.31 22.90
CA GLU A 205 -12.33 6.77 23.90
C GLU A 205 -12.56 5.29 23.66
N ASP A 206 -12.37 4.45 24.69
CA ASP A 206 -12.69 3.02 24.62
C ASP A 206 -14.22 2.83 24.63
N VAL A 207 -14.78 2.48 23.47
CA VAL A 207 -16.21 2.23 23.26
C VAL A 207 -16.54 0.74 23.15
N THR A 208 -15.58 -0.14 23.43
CA THR A 208 -15.71 -1.59 23.29
C THR A 208 -16.96 -2.14 23.98
N LEU A 209 -17.21 -1.72 25.23
CA LEU A 209 -18.33 -2.23 26.04
C LEU A 209 -19.71 -1.70 25.59
N ASP A 210 -19.73 -0.70 24.73
CA ASP A 210 -20.95 -0.17 24.13
C ASP A 210 -21.31 -0.89 22.81
N THR A 211 -20.50 -1.88 22.42
CA THR A 211 -20.65 -2.68 21.19
C THR A 211 -20.76 -4.18 21.52
N PRO A 212 -21.26 -5.01 20.57
CA PRO A 212 -21.31 -6.46 20.75
C PRO A 212 -19.92 -7.11 20.96
N MET A 213 -18.84 -6.44 20.54
CA MET A 213 -17.46 -6.91 20.70
C MET A 213 -17.05 -7.03 22.17
N GLY A 214 -17.60 -6.17 23.04
CA GLY A 214 -17.37 -6.22 24.49
C GLY A 214 -18.17 -7.30 25.23
N GLU A 215 -19.15 -7.93 24.58
CA GLU A 215 -20.00 -8.97 25.18
C GLU A 215 -19.43 -10.38 25.01
N VAL A 216 -18.48 -10.56 24.09
CA VAL A 216 -17.95 -11.87 23.70
C VAL A 216 -16.47 -12.00 24.06
N VAL A 217 -16.07 -13.24 24.32
CA VAL A 217 -14.67 -13.62 24.45
C VAL A 217 -14.26 -14.24 23.14
N ASP A 218 -13.45 -13.52 22.41
CA ASP A 218 -12.93 -13.90 21.11
C ASP A 218 -11.42 -14.13 21.17
N ASN A 219 -10.89 -14.82 20.18
CA ASN A 219 -9.46 -15.04 19.98
C ASN A 219 -9.01 -14.23 18.77
N GLY A 220 -9.20 -12.92 18.84
CA GLY A 220 -8.99 -12.00 17.74
C GLY A 220 -7.56 -12.01 17.25
N PHE A 221 -7.38 -12.01 15.94
CA PHE A 221 -6.07 -12.01 15.30
C PHE A 221 -5.85 -10.78 14.42
N GLN A 222 -6.84 -10.41 13.62
CA GLN A 222 -6.88 -9.19 12.80
C GLN A 222 -8.33 -8.77 12.61
N GLY A 223 -8.61 -7.47 12.71
CA GLY A 223 -9.86 -6.85 12.23
C GLY A 223 -9.62 -6.16 10.90
N HIS A 224 -10.61 -6.17 10.03
CA HIS A 224 -10.54 -5.54 8.72
C HIS A 224 -11.80 -4.71 8.49
N TRP A 225 -11.62 -3.42 8.30
CA TRP A 225 -12.71 -2.50 7.98
C TRP A 225 -13.02 -2.54 6.48
N VAL A 226 -14.26 -2.80 6.13
CA VAL A 226 -14.69 -2.88 4.72
C VAL A 226 -16.19 -2.70 4.59
N ASP A 227 -16.65 -2.08 3.52
CA ASP A 227 -18.09 -1.97 3.19
C ASP A 227 -18.44 -3.04 2.16
N PHE A 228 -18.73 -4.26 2.63
CA PHE A 228 -19.01 -5.41 1.76
C PHE A 228 -20.40 -5.40 1.13
N ASN A 229 -21.35 -4.73 1.75
CA ASN A 229 -22.75 -4.69 1.28
C ASN A 229 -23.05 -3.42 0.46
N GLU A 230 -22.04 -2.55 0.29
CA GLU A 230 -22.11 -1.29 -0.43
C GLU A 230 -23.17 -0.30 0.10
N ASP A 231 -23.49 -0.36 1.39
CA ASP A 231 -24.45 0.55 2.01
C ASP A 231 -23.82 1.91 2.41
N GLY A 232 -22.50 2.01 2.24
CA GLY A 232 -21.69 3.18 2.54
C GLY A 232 -21.18 3.23 3.98
N ASN A 233 -21.48 2.25 4.84
CA ASN A 233 -20.93 2.15 6.19
C ASN A 233 -19.77 1.14 6.20
N LEU A 234 -18.76 1.38 7.06
CA LEU A 234 -17.70 0.42 7.25
C LEU A 234 -18.17 -0.68 8.21
N ASP A 235 -18.13 -1.90 7.73
CA ASP A 235 -18.33 -3.12 8.51
C ASP A 235 -17.00 -3.61 9.05
N LEU A 236 -17.00 -4.48 10.07
CA LEU A 236 -15.78 -5.05 10.63
C LEU A 236 -15.78 -6.57 10.50
N HIS A 237 -14.87 -7.11 9.67
CA HIS A 237 -14.58 -8.53 9.64
C HIS A 237 -13.44 -8.86 10.59
N LEU A 238 -13.71 -9.67 11.62
CA LEU A 238 -12.76 -10.11 12.63
C LEU A 238 -12.40 -11.56 12.41
N ILE A 239 -11.15 -11.82 12.05
CA ILE A 239 -10.62 -13.19 11.96
C ILE A 239 -10.12 -13.68 13.31
N GLN A 240 -10.28 -14.98 13.53
CA GLN A 240 -9.90 -15.65 14.74
C GLN A 240 -8.96 -16.83 14.48
N ASP A 241 -7.98 -17.02 15.36
CA ASP A 241 -7.10 -18.18 15.34
C ASP A 241 -7.63 -19.23 16.32
N ARG A 242 -7.84 -20.42 15.91
CA ARG A 242 -8.28 -21.63 16.60
C ARG A 242 -9.67 -22.13 16.17
N LEU A 243 -9.74 -23.43 15.96
CA LEU A 243 -10.92 -24.17 15.53
C LEU A 243 -12.15 -24.11 16.47
N CYS A 244 -12.01 -23.48 17.62
CA CYS A 244 -13.10 -23.32 18.59
C CYS A 244 -13.68 -21.90 18.62
N PHE A 245 -13.16 -21.02 17.78
CA PHE A 245 -13.65 -19.66 17.63
C PHE A 245 -14.03 -19.46 16.16
N GLU A 246 -15.26 -19.05 15.91
CA GLU A 246 -15.74 -18.68 14.59
C GLU A 246 -15.36 -17.25 14.27
N ASN A 247 -14.97 -16.96 13.04
CA ASN A 247 -14.76 -15.58 12.59
C ASN A 247 -16.03 -14.78 12.82
N ARG A 248 -15.89 -13.48 13.06
CA ARG A 248 -17.01 -12.56 13.27
C ARG A 248 -17.14 -11.59 12.11
N PHE A 249 -18.37 -11.20 11.87
CA PHE A 249 -18.67 -10.12 10.95
C PHE A 249 -19.70 -9.19 11.57
N TYR A 250 -19.28 -7.97 11.82
CA TYR A 250 -20.12 -6.95 12.45
C TYR A 250 -20.55 -5.96 11.38
N GLU A 251 -21.80 -6.10 10.91
CA GLU A 251 -22.43 -5.06 10.09
C GLU A 251 -22.71 -3.83 10.96
N GLN A 252 -22.42 -2.66 10.40
CA GLN A 252 -22.62 -1.40 11.07
C GLN A 252 -23.64 -0.54 10.31
N VAL A 253 -24.61 0.01 11.01
CA VAL A 253 -25.55 0.98 10.48
C VAL A 253 -25.67 2.14 11.48
N ASP A 254 -25.36 3.35 11.07
CA ASP A 254 -25.40 4.56 11.89
C ASP A 254 -24.67 4.38 13.25
N GLY A 255 -23.49 3.76 13.28
CA GLY A 255 -22.70 3.51 14.49
C GLY A 255 -23.16 2.31 15.33
N VAL A 256 -24.20 1.58 14.91
CA VAL A 256 -24.72 0.40 15.63
C VAL A 256 -24.23 -0.88 14.95
N PHE A 257 -23.40 -1.65 15.66
CA PHE A 257 -22.87 -2.93 15.19
C PHE A 257 -23.81 -4.10 15.49
N THR A 258 -23.94 -5.01 14.54
CA THR A 258 -24.69 -6.26 14.66
C THR A 258 -23.84 -7.41 14.14
N GLU A 259 -23.65 -8.46 14.94
CA GLU A 259 -22.92 -9.65 14.50
C GLU A 259 -23.78 -10.49 13.58
N VAL A 260 -23.30 -10.75 12.35
CA VAL A 260 -24.05 -11.40 11.27
C VAL A 260 -23.22 -12.42 10.46
N ALA A 261 -22.07 -12.89 10.99
CA ALA A 261 -21.18 -13.78 10.23
C ALA A 261 -21.88 -15.03 9.68
N ASN A 262 -22.76 -15.66 10.47
CA ASN A 262 -23.51 -16.84 10.04
C ASN A 262 -24.49 -16.52 8.91
N GLU A 263 -25.18 -15.39 8.97
CA GLU A 263 -26.12 -14.94 7.95
C GLU A 263 -25.42 -14.59 6.64
N ARG A 264 -24.15 -14.17 6.72
CA ARG A 264 -23.34 -13.71 5.60
C ARG A 264 -22.41 -14.79 5.04
N GLY A 265 -22.29 -15.95 5.70
CA GLY A 265 -21.42 -17.06 5.29
C GLY A 265 -19.96 -16.86 5.63
N LEU A 266 -19.67 -16.13 6.72
CA LEU A 266 -18.33 -15.81 7.21
C LEU A 266 -17.95 -16.46 8.54
N ASP A 267 -18.81 -17.30 9.13
CA ASP A 267 -18.65 -17.97 10.43
C ASP A 267 -17.65 -19.15 10.42
N TYR A 268 -16.52 -18.98 9.72
CA TYR A 268 -15.50 -20.02 9.64
C TYR A 268 -14.76 -20.22 10.96
N ALA A 269 -14.79 -21.44 11.50
CA ALA A 269 -13.99 -21.86 12.65
C ALA A 269 -12.67 -22.51 12.16
N ILE A 270 -11.70 -21.69 11.81
CA ILE A 270 -10.40 -22.08 11.26
C ILE A 270 -9.25 -21.40 11.99
N ASN A 271 -8.01 -21.85 11.77
CA ASN A 271 -6.84 -21.09 12.22
C ASN A 271 -6.56 -19.96 11.21
N CYS A 272 -7.37 -18.90 11.23
CA CYS A 272 -7.25 -17.81 10.28
C CYS A 272 -6.10 -16.87 10.67
N MET A 273 -5.20 -16.59 9.73
CA MET A 273 -3.99 -15.79 9.96
C MET A 273 -4.11 -14.39 9.34
N SER A 274 -4.73 -14.26 8.18
CA SER A 274 -5.02 -12.97 7.57
C SER A 274 -6.23 -13.02 6.66
N THR A 275 -6.79 -11.86 6.40
CA THR A 275 -7.77 -11.58 5.37
C THR A 275 -7.16 -10.64 4.34
N SER A 276 -7.44 -10.89 3.07
CA SER A 276 -7.10 -9.99 1.97
C SER A 276 -8.31 -9.77 1.09
N VAL A 277 -8.52 -8.55 0.63
CA VAL A 277 -9.74 -8.09 -0.04
C VAL A 277 -9.42 -7.57 -1.43
N ALA A 278 -10.18 -8.00 -2.45
CA ALA A 278 -10.13 -7.47 -3.81
C ALA A 278 -11.39 -7.83 -4.58
N ASP A 279 -11.71 -7.11 -5.63
CA ASP A 279 -12.67 -7.46 -6.69
C ASP A 279 -11.90 -8.27 -7.75
N TYR A 280 -11.59 -9.57 -7.42
CA TYR A 280 -10.66 -10.36 -8.25
C TYR A 280 -11.27 -10.85 -9.56
N ASP A 281 -12.61 -10.96 -9.64
CA ASP A 281 -13.34 -11.43 -10.84
C ASP A 281 -14.07 -10.29 -11.58
N ARG A 282 -13.92 -9.06 -11.08
CA ARG A 282 -14.44 -7.81 -11.66
C ARG A 282 -15.96 -7.77 -11.79
N ASP A 283 -16.64 -8.38 -10.84
CA ASP A 283 -18.10 -8.29 -10.75
C ASP A 283 -18.58 -7.03 -9.98
N ASN A 284 -17.62 -6.22 -9.48
CA ASN A 284 -17.77 -4.96 -8.76
C ASN A 284 -18.24 -5.14 -7.31
N ASP A 285 -18.09 -6.34 -6.75
CA ASP A 285 -18.22 -6.63 -5.32
C ASP A 285 -16.84 -6.99 -4.76
N LEU A 286 -16.51 -6.61 -3.52
CA LEU A 286 -15.23 -6.95 -2.90
C LEU A 286 -15.26 -8.37 -2.33
N ASP A 287 -14.36 -9.21 -2.78
CA ASP A 287 -14.21 -10.61 -2.38
C ASP A 287 -13.20 -10.79 -1.26
N LEU A 288 -13.21 -11.96 -0.63
CA LEU A 288 -12.32 -12.29 0.49
C LEU A 288 -11.41 -13.48 0.19
N TYR A 289 -10.13 -13.32 0.49
CA TYR A 289 -9.20 -14.43 0.64
C TYR A 289 -8.80 -14.61 2.09
N LEU A 290 -9.06 -15.80 2.67
CA LEU A 290 -8.68 -16.15 4.02
C LEU A 290 -7.43 -17.02 3.99
N ALA A 291 -6.30 -16.50 4.48
CA ALA A 291 -5.09 -17.28 4.68
C ALA A 291 -5.22 -18.06 5.98
N ALA A 292 -5.18 -19.37 5.89
CA ALA A 292 -5.41 -20.24 7.04
C ALA A 292 -4.20 -21.10 7.41
N GLY A 293 -4.13 -21.47 8.68
CA GLY A 293 -3.07 -22.29 9.24
C GLY A 293 -3.37 -23.79 9.23
N LEU A 294 -2.32 -24.56 9.36
CA LEU A 294 -2.25 -25.93 9.81
C LEU A 294 -2.89 -27.03 8.97
N PHE A 295 -4.06 -26.95 8.37
CA PHE A 295 -4.65 -28.08 7.63
C PHE A 295 -5.97 -27.75 6.95
N GLU A 296 -6.52 -26.61 7.24
CA GLU A 296 -7.86 -26.25 6.77
C GLU A 296 -7.83 -25.86 5.29
N GLY A 297 -6.65 -25.43 4.78
CA GLY A 297 -6.51 -24.79 3.47
C GLY A 297 -6.93 -23.33 3.53
N ASN A 298 -6.60 -22.59 2.49
CA ASN A 298 -7.04 -21.21 2.33
C ASN A 298 -8.42 -21.19 1.68
N PHE A 299 -9.14 -20.09 1.84
CA PHE A 299 -10.48 -19.94 1.27
C PHE A 299 -10.54 -18.69 0.42
N LEU A 300 -10.93 -18.84 -0.81
CA LEU A 300 -11.39 -17.73 -1.66
C LEU A 300 -12.91 -17.72 -1.61
N LEU A 301 -13.47 -16.59 -1.23
CA LEU A 301 -14.91 -16.41 -1.01
C LEU A 301 -15.42 -15.30 -1.93
N ASN A 302 -16.33 -15.67 -2.82
CA ASN A 302 -17.02 -14.70 -3.66
C ASN A 302 -18.10 -13.98 -2.85
N ASN A 303 -18.11 -12.68 -2.95
CA ASN A 303 -19.15 -11.82 -2.42
C ASN A 303 -20.29 -11.68 -3.43
N THR A 304 -21.48 -11.53 -2.95
CA THR A 304 -22.62 -11.05 -3.73
C THR A 304 -23.48 -10.21 -2.81
N ALA A 305 -23.34 -8.91 -2.91
CA ALA A 305 -24.07 -7.93 -2.10
C ALA A 305 -24.01 -8.24 -0.58
N GLY A 306 -22.81 -8.51 -0.05
CA GLY A 306 -22.56 -8.78 1.36
C GLY A 306 -22.82 -10.23 1.79
N SER A 307 -23.03 -11.16 0.88
CA SER A 307 -23.18 -12.60 1.18
C SER A 307 -22.08 -13.39 0.50
N PHE A 308 -21.36 -14.21 1.27
CA PHE A 308 -20.16 -14.90 0.83
C PHE A 308 -20.41 -16.37 0.55
N THR A 309 -19.84 -16.87 -0.54
CA THR A 309 -19.85 -18.29 -0.91
C THR A 309 -18.45 -18.72 -1.35
N PRO A 310 -18.03 -19.96 -1.05
CA PRO A 310 -16.76 -20.44 -1.56
C PRO A 310 -16.67 -20.33 -3.07
N HIS A 311 -15.52 -19.86 -3.55
CA HIS A 311 -15.20 -19.85 -4.98
C HIS A 311 -15.25 -21.28 -5.54
N GLU A 312 -15.91 -21.46 -6.69
CA GLU A 312 -15.97 -22.76 -7.38
C GLU A 312 -14.67 -22.96 -8.18
N VAL A 313 -13.83 -23.89 -7.70
CA VAL A 313 -12.54 -24.20 -8.34
C VAL A 313 -12.77 -24.80 -9.74
N GLU A 314 -12.34 -24.12 -10.78
CA GLU A 314 -12.34 -24.62 -12.15
C GLU A 314 -11.14 -25.54 -12.45
N GLU A 315 -11.18 -26.31 -13.56
CA GLU A 315 -10.06 -27.18 -13.96
C GLU A 315 -8.82 -26.35 -14.31
N GLY A 316 -7.80 -26.42 -13.45
CA GLY A 316 -6.54 -25.67 -13.59
C GLY A 316 -6.38 -24.56 -12.56
N ASP A 317 -7.41 -24.23 -11.82
CA ASP A 317 -7.35 -23.33 -10.70
C ASP A 317 -6.67 -23.99 -9.49
N SER A 318 -5.81 -23.28 -8.79
CA SER A 318 -4.99 -23.85 -7.71
C SER A 318 -4.84 -22.91 -6.50
N THR A 319 -5.85 -22.08 -6.23
CA THR A 319 -5.86 -21.19 -5.05
C THR A 319 -5.99 -21.91 -3.71
N ASP A 320 -6.32 -23.20 -3.72
CA ASP A 320 -6.39 -24.03 -2.52
C ASP A 320 -5.01 -24.54 -2.13
N LEU A 321 -4.35 -23.81 -1.22
CA LEU A 321 -3.12 -24.25 -0.57
C LEU A 321 -3.44 -24.93 0.75
N HIS A 322 -3.31 -26.24 0.82
CA HIS A 322 -3.38 -26.99 2.10
C HIS A 322 -2.09 -26.81 2.94
N LEU A 323 -1.64 -25.57 3.12
CA LEU A 323 -0.39 -25.22 3.77
C LEU A 323 -0.63 -24.09 4.76
N THR A 324 0.24 -23.95 5.74
CA THR A 324 0.16 -22.80 6.65
C THR A 324 0.53 -21.54 5.91
N SER A 325 -0.44 -20.71 5.68
CA SER A 325 -0.32 -19.38 5.09
C SER A 325 -0.45 -18.32 6.16
N TRP A 326 0.23 -17.18 5.96
CA TRP A 326 0.26 -16.08 6.90
C TRP A 326 -0.34 -14.82 6.29
N ALA A 327 0.39 -14.11 5.44
CA ALA A 327 -0.13 -12.97 4.70
C ALA A 327 -0.60 -13.39 3.31
N ALA A 328 -1.56 -12.64 2.78
CA ALA A 328 -1.96 -12.70 1.38
C ALA A 328 -2.16 -11.29 0.85
N ASN A 329 -1.68 -11.02 -0.36
CA ASN A 329 -1.80 -9.71 -1.00
C ASN A 329 -2.35 -9.86 -2.41
N TRP A 330 -3.35 -9.03 -2.71
CA TRP A 330 -3.86 -8.81 -4.04
C TRP A 330 -3.19 -7.59 -4.68
N PHE A 331 -2.73 -7.72 -5.90
CA PHE A 331 -2.22 -6.61 -6.70
C PHE A 331 -2.04 -7.03 -8.15
N ASP A 332 -2.15 -6.10 -9.07
CA ASP A 332 -1.94 -6.32 -10.50
C ASP A 332 -0.43 -6.23 -10.81
N ALA A 333 0.25 -7.36 -10.73
CA ALA A 333 1.71 -7.43 -10.79
C ALA A 333 2.29 -7.11 -12.17
N ASP A 334 1.54 -7.32 -13.25
CA ASP A 334 1.99 -7.06 -14.62
C ASP A 334 1.21 -5.94 -15.33
N ASN A 335 0.36 -5.22 -14.58
CA ASN A 335 -0.48 -4.12 -15.04
C ASN A 335 -1.41 -4.51 -16.21
N ASP A 336 -1.86 -5.78 -16.26
CA ASP A 336 -2.82 -6.24 -17.27
C ASP A 336 -4.27 -5.93 -16.90
N GLY A 337 -4.46 -5.43 -15.68
CA GLY A 337 -5.71 -4.99 -15.09
C GLY A 337 -6.38 -6.03 -14.20
N TRP A 338 -5.88 -7.25 -14.06
CA TRP A 338 -6.38 -8.29 -13.18
C TRP A 338 -5.51 -8.42 -11.93
N ASP A 339 -6.14 -8.45 -10.76
CA ASP A 339 -5.40 -8.66 -9.53
C ASP A 339 -4.88 -10.08 -9.41
N ASP A 340 -3.58 -10.20 -9.25
CA ASP A 340 -2.87 -11.43 -8.94
C ASP A 340 -2.81 -11.64 -7.42
N LEU A 341 -2.53 -12.88 -7.00
CA LEU A 341 -2.49 -13.23 -5.58
C LEU A 341 -1.12 -13.74 -5.17
N HIS A 342 -0.50 -13.05 -4.20
CA HIS A 342 0.65 -13.57 -3.47
C HIS A 342 0.23 -14.13 -2.12
N VAL A 343 0.79 -15.29 -1.72
CA VAL A 343 0.54 -15.91 -0.42
C VAL A 343 1.86 -16.24 0.26
N ALA A 344 2.10 -15.62 1.41
CA ALA A 344 3.25 -15.92 2.25
C ALA A 344 3.01 -17.22 3.02
N THR A 345 3.99 -18.10 2.98
CA THR A 345 3.96 -19.40 3.66
C THR A 345 5.16 -19.57 4.55
N GLY A 346 5.06 -20.40 5.57
CA GLY A 346 6.18 -20.71 6.41
C GLY A 346 5.75 -21.45 7.66
N PHE A 347 6.45 -22.51 8.00
CA PHE A 347 6.01 -23.34 9.10
C PHE A 347 7.11 -23.74 10.09
N SER A 348 8.36 -23.86 9.69
CA SER A 348 9.33 -24.67 10.43
C SER A 348 10.05 -24.00 11.59
N VAL A 349 9.62 -22.82 12.00
CA VAL A 349 10.33 -22.03 13.02
C VAL A 349 10.45 -22.71 14.39
N TYR A 350 9.63 -23.73 14.65
CA TYR A 350 9.53 -24.23 16.02
C TYR A 350 10.24 -25.57 16.22
N SER A 351 11.55 -25.49 16.35
CA SER A 351 12.37 -26.58 16.90
C SER A 351 11.87 -27.11 18.27
N GLN A 352 11.03 -26.35 18.95
CA GLN A 352 10.42 -26.79 20.22
C GLN A 352 9.26 -27.80 20.06
N TYR A 353 8.72 -27.95 18.85
CA TYR A 353 7.68 -28.94 18.52
C TYR A 353 8.05 -29.83 17.33
N PRO A 354 9.27 -30.38 17.27
CA PRO A 354 9.75 -31.09 16.07
C PRO A 354 8.94 -32.34 15.72
N GLN A 355 8.16 -32.87 16.66
CA GLN A 355 7.35 -34.08 16.43
C GLN A 355 6.05 -33.77 15.66
N VAL A 356 5.56 -32.55 15.78
CA VAL A 356 4.36 -32.08 15.05
C VAL A 356 4.76 -31.65 13.65
N PHE A 357 5.90 -30.98 13.52
CA PHE A 357 6.31 -30.27 12.31
C PHE A 357 7.22 -31.06 11.37
N ALA A 358 7.85 -32.15 11.85
CA ALA A 358 8.68 -33.00 10.99
C ALA A 358 7.94 -33.66 9.81
N GLN A 359 6.63 -33.65 9.82
CA GLN A 359 5.79 -34.17 8.72
C GLN A 359 5.31 -33.06 7.77
N TYR A 360 5.58 -31.79 8.06
CA TYR A 360 5.22 -30.65 7.23
C TYR A 360 6.50 -29.97 6.77
N PRO A 361 6.89 -30.18 5.52
CA PRO A 361 8.06 -29.49 4.97
C PRO A 361 7.78 -27.99 4.89
N ASP A 362 8.85 -27.19 5.03
CA ASP A 362 8.78 -25.80 4.61
C ASP A 362 8.36 -25.75 3.15
N VAL A 363 7.49 -24.85 2.86
CA VAL A 363 6.98 -24.64 1.51
C VAL A 363 7.32 -23.24 1.06
N PRO A 364 7.56 -23.07 -0.24
CA PRO A 364 7.79 -21.75 -0.80
C PRO A 364 6.52 -20.89 -0.75
N ASN A 365 6.70 -19.58 -0.73
CA ASN A 365 5.61 -18.65 -0.98
C ASN A 365 4.95 -19.01 -2.33
N ALA A 366 3.65 -18.76 -2.42
CA ALA A 366 2.92 -18.97 -3.65
C ALA A 366 2.59 -17.65 -4.33
N PHE A 367 2.60 -17.68 -5.65
CA PHE A 367 2.11 -16.60 -6.47
C PHE A 367 1.17 -17.18 -7.53
N TYR A 368 0.02 -16.54 -7.70
CA TYR A 368 -1.01 -16.95 -8.64
C TYR A 368 -1.32 -15.81 -9.59
N TRP A 369 -1.09 -16.07 -10.88
CA TRP A 369 -1.54 -15.20 -11.95
C TRP A 369 -3.04 -15.33 -12.15
N ASN A 370 -3.74 -14.22 -12.16
CA ASN A 370 -5.16 -14.14 -12.49
C ASN A 370 -5.36 -13.81 -13.97
N SER A 371 -6.31 -14.43 -14.59
CA SER A 371 -6.76 -14.10 -15.93
C SER A 371 -8.25 -14.36 -16.02
N GLU A 372 -9.04 -13.29 -16.02
CA GLU A 372 -10.51 -13.38 -16.10
C GLU A 372 -11.12 -14.23 -14.97
N GLY A 373 -10.60 -14.11 -13.72
CA GLY A 373 -11.05 -14.85 -12.55
C GLY A 373 -10.51 -16.28 -12.45
N VAL A 374 -9.62 -16.71 -13.34
CA VAL A 374 -8.99 -18.04 -13.34
C VAL A 374 -7.52 -17.94 -12.94
N PHE A 375 -7.13 -18.68 -11.92
CA PHE A 375 -5.79 -18.61 -11.34
C PHE A 375 -4.85 -19.69 -11.83
N SER A 376 -3.62 -19.33 -12.12
CA SER A 376 -2.54 -20.24 -12.46
C SER A 376 -1.32 -19.98 -11.59
N GLN A 377 -0.83 -21.03 -10.88
CA GLN A 377 0.34 -20.87 -9.99
C GLN A 377 1.61 -20.59 -10.78
N ASP A 378 2.37 -19.58 -10.35
CA ASP A 378 3.73 -19.35 -10.86
C ASP A 378 4.69 -20.41 -10.33
N THR A 379 5.44 -21.02 -11.22
CA THR A 379 6.44 -22.03 -10.91
C THR A 379 7.88 -21.53 -11.07
N ALA A 380 8.07 -20.23 -11.18
CA ALA A 380 9.38 -19.62 -11.30
C ALA A 380 10.26 -19.91 -10.07
N ALA A 381 11.57 -20.01 -10.28
CA ALA A 381 12.52 -20.39 -9.22
C ALA A 381 12.48 -19.43 -8.01
N ILE A 382 12.13 -18.18 -8.24
CA ILE A 382 12.01 -17.14 -7.21
C ILE A 382 10.94 -17.48 -6.15
N PHE A 383 9.86 -18.16 -6.56
CA PHE A 383 8.79 -18.64 -5.69
C PHE A 383 8.99 -20.11 -5.25
N GLN A 384 10.10 -20.76 -5.62
CA GLN A 384 10.38 -22.15 -5.28
C GLN A 384 11.39 -22.31 -4.13
N THR A 385 11.82 -21.20 -3.53
CA THR A 385 12.72 -21.24 -2.36
C THR A 385 11.90 -21.30 -1.08
N ASN A 386 12.18 -22.27 -0.24
CA ASN A 386 11.56 -22.36 1.08
C ASN A 386 11.99 -21.16 1.92
N GLN A 387 11.04 -20.35 2.32
CA GLN A 387 11.27 -19.16 3.12
C GLN A 387 10.29 -19.15 4.29
N LEU A 388 10.71 -18.55 5.40
CA LEU A 388 9.84 -18.34 6.55
C LEU A 388 9.33 -16.90 6.48
N SER A 389 8.36 -16.67 5.61
CA SER A 389 7.72 -15.37 5.43
C SER A 389 6.45 -15.30 6.26
N PHE A 390 6.26 -14.19 6.97
CA PHE A 390 5.06 -13.93 7.74
C PHE A 390 4.28 -12.76 7.16
N ALA A 391 4.70 -11.55 7.47
CA ALA A 391 4.10 -10.35 6.91
C ALA A 391 4.68 -10.04 5.52
N THR A 392 3.83 -9.51 4.68
CA THR A 392 4.19 -9.00 3.36
C THR A 392 3.50 -7.68 3.12
N ALA A 393 4.10 -6.82 2.32
CA ALA A 393 3.49 -5.56 1.89
C ALA A 393 3.80 -5.31 0.41
N VAL A 394 2.88 -4.62 -0.24
CA VAL A 394 2.95 -4.23 -1.65
C VAL A 394 3.00 -2.72 -1.77
N GLY A 395 3.79 -2.22 -2.68
CA GLY A 395 3.90 -0.82 -3.06
C GLY A 395 4.80 -0.69 -4.29
N ASP A 396 5.31 0.50 -4.53
CA ASP A 396 6.17 0.80 -5.68
C ASP A 396 7.28 1.75 -5.19
N TYR A 397 8.33 1.16 -4.55
CA TYR A 397 9.37 1.93 -3.88
C TYR A 397 10.31 2.65 -4.87
N ASN A 398 10.37 2.18 -6.10
CA ASN A 398 11.23 2.76 -7.14
C ASN A 398 10.48 3.71 -8.07
N GLY A 399 9.14 3.82 -7.93
CA GLY A 399 8.29 4.75 -8.65
C GLY A 399 8.13 4.44 -10.14
N ASP A 400 8.39 3.20 -10.57
CA ASP A 400 8.31 2.83 -11.98
C ASP A 400 6.89 2.42 -12.44
N GLY A 401 5.95 2.34 -11.48
CA GLY A 401 4.54 2.02 -11.69
C GLY A 401 4.24 0.54 -11.78
N PHE A 402 5.21 -0.32 -11.48
CA PHE A 402 5.02 -1.76 -11.34
C PHE A 402 5.13 -2.12 -9.86
N PRO A 403 4.12 -2.78 -9.30
CA PRO A 403 4.13 -3.08 -7.88
C PRO A 403 5.30 -3.97 -7.47
N ASP A 404 5.93 -3.60 -6.35
CA ASP A 404 6.98 -4.35 -5.67
C ASP A 404 6.39 -5.09 -4.48
N LEU A 405 6.93 -6.25 -4.16
CA LEU A 405 6.51 -7.07 -3.02
C LEU A 405 7.66 -7.23 -2.03
N VAL A 406 7.42 -6.84 -0.80
CA VAL A 406 8.37 -7.04 0.31
C VAL A 406 7.83 -8.09 1.27
N SER A 407 8.69 -9.04 1.67
CA SER A 407 8.35 -10.08 2.65
C SER A 407 9.25 -10.00 3.87
N HIS A 408 8.65 -9.92 5.06
CA HIS A 408 9.36 -9.99 6.32
C HIS A 408 9.69 -11.44 6.64
N ARG A 409 10.99 -11.79 6.60
CA ARG A 409 11.48 -13.15 6.81
C ARG A 409 12.09 -13.31 8.18
N PHE A 410 11.94 -14.52 8.72
CA PHE A 410 12.49 -14.86 10.03
C PHE A 410 14.00 -15.17 9.94
N GLY A 411 14.80 -14.42 10.68
CA GLY A 411 16.23 -14.66 10.82
C GLY A 411 17.08 -14.40 9.57
N GLU A 412 16.50 -13.72 8.58
CA GLU A 412 17.13 -13.40 7.30
C GLU A 412 16.88 -11.93 6.93
N TYR A 413 17.45 -11.51 5.81
CA TYR A 413 17.11 -10.23 5.19
C TYR A 413 15.66 -10.26 4.68
N ALA A 414 14.98 -9.13 4.71
CA ALA A 414 13.69 -9.02 4.04
C ALA A 414 13.85 -9.41 2.56
N GLN A 415 12.88 -10.13 2.01
CA GLN A 415 12.84 -10.36 0.58
C GLN A 415 12.21 -9.14 -0.09
N VAL A 416 12.85 -8.66 -1.14
CA VAL A 416 12.30 -7.62 -2.01
C VAL A 416 12.25 -8.16 -3.42
N LEU A 417 11.05 -8.30 -3.93
CA LEU A 417 10.74 -8.69 -5.29
C LEU A 417 10.31 -7.44 -6.05
N GLU A 418 11.22 -6.91 -6.85
CA GLU A 418 10.99 -5.74 -7.68
C GLU A 418 10.21 -6.13 -8.94
N GLY A 419 9.10 -5.45 -9.20
CA GLY A 419 8.30 -5.61 -10.41
C GLY A 419 9.13 -5.33 -11.67
N ILE A 420 8.97 -6.12 -12.72
CA ILE A 420 9.70 -5.90 -13.98
C ILE A 420 8.79 -5.14 -14.94
N PRO A 421 9.15 -3.89 -15.31
CA PRO A 421 8.39 -3.13 -16.29
C PRO A 421 8.20 -3.88 -17.61
N ASN A 422 6.98 -3.84 -18.11
CA ASN A 422 6.58 -4.42 -19.38
C ASN A 422 5.96 -3.35 -20.31
N GLN A 423 5.14 -3.72 -21.29
CA GLN A 423 4.50 -2.77 -22.20
C GLN A 423 3.14 -2.27 -21.70
N ASN A 424 2.61 -2.84 -20.62
CA ASN A 424 1.35 -2.43 -20.04
C ASN A 424 1.50 -1.05 -19.38
N LYS A 425 0.38 -0.35 -19.32
CA LYS A 425 0.27 0.98 -18.76
C LYS A 425 -0.38 0.90 -17.38
N TRP A 426 -0.17 1.92 -16.60
CA TRP A 426 -0.66 2.02 -15.25
C TRP A 426 -1.13 3.42 -14.89
N LEU A 427 -1.91 3.53 -13.85
CA LEU A 427 -2.27 4.76 -13.17
C LEU A 427 -2.15 4.52 -11.67
N LYS A 428 -1.43 5.38 -10.96
CA LYS A 428 -1.37 5.36 -9.49
C LYS A 428 -2.19 6.50 -8.93
N VAL A 429 -2.92 6.22 -7.86
CA VAL A 429 -3.80 7.20 -7.21
C VAL A 429 -3.56 7.14 -5.70
N SER A 430 -3.35 8.30 -5.10
CA SER A 430 -3.39 8.52 -3.65
C SER A 430 -4.47 9.54 -3.33
N LEU A 431 -5.06 9.44 -2.16
CA LEU A 431 -6.20 10.23 -1.75
C LEU A 431 -5.83 11.21 -0.64
N VAL A 432 -6.48 12.38 -0.66
CA VAL A 432 -6.42 13.36 0.43
C VAL A 432 -7.83 13.81 0.77
N GLY A 433 -8.34 13.37 1.92
CA GLY A 433 -9.64 13.78 2.45
C GLY A 433 -9.62 15.22 2.95
N VAL A 434 -10.78 15.85 2.91
CA VAL A 434 -11.04 17.22 3.38
C VAL A 434 -12.18 17.25 4.40
N GLU A 435 -13.29 16.58 4.09
CA GLU A 435 -14.39 16.29 5.01
C GLU A 435 -14.30 14.85 5.53
N SER A 436 -13.73 13.95 4.75
CA SER A 436 -13.31 12.62 5.14
C SER A 436 -11.99 12.68 5.93
N ASN A 437 -11.62 11.56 6.58
CA ASN A 437 -10.28 11.44 7.15
C ASN A 437 -9.22 11.74 6.08
N ARG A 438 -8.12 12.34 6.50
CA ARG A 438 -7.13 12.89 5.58
C ARG A 438 -6.46 11.86 4.68
N ASP A 439 -6.25 10.67 5.17
CA ASP A 439 -5.67 9.56 4.37
C ASP A 439 -6.66 8.97 3.37
N GLY A 440 -7.94 9.35 3.41
CA GLY A 440 -9.00 8.82 2.56
C GLY A 440 -9.28 7.34 2.81
N ILE A 441 -8.96 6.80 3.99
CA ILE A 441 -9.22 5.40 4.36
C ILE A 441 -10.72 5.13 4.35
N GLY A 442 -11.13 4.05 3.69
CA GLY A 442 -12.52 3.69 3.48
C GLY A 442 -13.11 4.24 2.17
N ALA A 443 -12.35 5.00 1.40
CA ALA A 443 -12.79 5.47 0.08
C ALA A 443 -12.81 4.33 -0.95
N LYS A 444 -13.77 4.39 -1.87
CA LYS A 444 -13.96 3.43 -2.95
C LYS A 444 -13.60 4.07 -4.27
N ILE A 445 -12.66 3.47 -4.99
CA ILE A 445 -12.16 3.99 -6.26
C ILE A 445 -12.54 3.02 -7.36
N ARG A 446 -13.22 3.51 -8.40
CA ARG A 446 -13.60 2.73 -9.56
C ARG A 446 -13.00 3.31 -10.82
N ALA A 447 -12.18 2.53 -11.49
CA ALA A 447 -11.54 2.86 -12.76
C ALA A 447 -12.29 2.18 -13.91
N TYR A 448 -12.81 2.96 -14.85
CA TYR A 448 -13.59 2.48 -15.99
C TYR A 448 -12.74 2.49 -17.25
N LEU A 449 -12.57 1.34 -17.87
CA LEU A 449 -11.77 1.17 -19.09
C LEU A 449 -12.46 0.21 -20.07
N ASN A 450 -12.79 0.70 -21.28
CA ASN A 450 -13.41 -0.10 -22.35
C ASN A 450 -14.73 -0.80 -21.93
N GLY A 451 -15.41 -0.29 -20.92
CA GLY A 451 -16.68 -0.83 -20.40
C GLY A 451 -16.50 -1.83 -19.25
N GLU A 452 -15.27 -2.16 -18.88
CA GLU A 452 -14.93 -2.93 -17.69
C GLU A 452 -14.63 -1.98 -16.51
N VAL A 453 -14.71 -2.50 -15.29
CA VAL A 453 -14.46 -1.75 -14.05
C VAL A 453 -13.38 -2.46 -13.26
N THR A 454 -12.43 -1.72 -12.73
CA THR A 454 -11.50 -2.17 -11.67
C THR A 454 -11.87 -1.41 -10.41
N TYR A 455 -12.13 -2.14 -9.34
CA TYR A 455 -12.57 -1.59 -8.07
C TYR A 455 -11.46 -1.74 -7.01
N ARG A 456 -11.15 -0.66 -6.32
CA ARG A 456 -10.25 -0.60 -5.17
C ARG A 456 -10.94 0.07 -3.99
N MET A 457 -10.58 -0.33 -2.79
CA MET A 457 -10.92 0.37 -1.57
C MET A 457 -9.65 0.62 -0.77
N THR A 458 -9.54 1.76 -0.14
CA THR A 458 -8.36 2.15 0.64
C THR A 458 -8.44 1.63 2.06
N PHE A 459 -7.34 1.06 2.57
CA PHE A 459 -7.26 0.41 3.88
C PHE A 459 -6.09 0.94 4.71
N CYS A 460 -6.17 0.77 6.04
CA CYS A 460 -5.04 0.90 6.94
C CYS A 460 -5.09 -0.20 8.01
N GLY A 461 -4.12 -1.11 7.96
CA GLY A 461 -4.11 -2.33 8.78
C GLY A 461 -4.83 -3.48 8.07
N GLU A 462 -4.11 -4.16 7.20
CA GLU A 462 -4.57 -5.27 6.38
C GLU A 462 -3.56 -6.42 6.42
N ASN A 463 -3.88 -7.54 5.78
CA ASN A 463 -3.02 -8.71 5.73
C ASN A 463 -2.63 -9.26 7.11
N TYR A 464 -1.39 -9.74 7.24
CA TYR A 464 -0.86 -10.26 8.49
C TYR A 464 -0.16 -9.16 9.29
N MET A 465 -0.92 -8.46 10.15
CA MET A 465 -0.40 -7.42 11.06
C MET A 465 0.39 -6.31 10.34
N GLY A 466 0.02 -5.99 9.12
CA GLY A 466 0.78 -5.10 8.25
C GLY A 466 -0.08 -4.05 7.55
N GLN A 467 0.57 -3.36 6.62
CA GLN A 467 -0.03 -2.31 5.81
C GLN A 467 0.66 -2.26 4.45
N ASN A 468 -0.13 -2.20 3.38
CA ASN A 468 0.36 -1.91 2.04
C ASN A 468 0.51 -0.40 1.82
N SER A 469 1.13 -0.02 0.71
CA SER A 469 1.17 1.36 0.25
C SER A 469 -0.24 1.94 0.11
N ARG A 470 -0.39 3.23 0.45
CA ARG A 470 -1.64 3.96 0.21
C ARG A 470 -1.83 4.36 -1.27
N TRP A 471 -0.86 4.08 -2.12
CA TRP A 471 -0.96 4.27 -3.55
C TRP A 471 -1.70 3.11 -4.20
N GLU A 472 -2.93 3.35 -4.67
CA GLU A 472 -3.70 2.37 -5.41
C GLU A 472 -3.26 2.35 -6.87
N THR A 473 -2.77 1.19 -7.33
CA THR A 473 -2.31 1.00 -8.71
C THR A 473 -3.38 0.35 -9.54
N PHE A 474 -3.67 0.94 -10.70
CA PHE A 474 -4.60 0.43 -11.70
C PHE A 474 -3.82 0.08 -12.96
N GLY A 475 -3.73 -1.20 -13.30
CA GLY A 475 -3.21 -1.65 -14.57
C GLY A 475 -4.20 -1.37 -15.71
N LEU A 476 -3.69 -0.83 -16.79
CA LEU A 476 -4.49 -0.41 -17.96
C LEU A 476 -4.17 -1.25 -19.21
N GLY A 477 -3.35 -2.29 -19.07
CA GLY A 477 -2.87 -3.06 -20.22
C GLY A 477 -2.22 -2.13 -21.26
N PRO A 478 -2.56 -2.24 -22.55
CA PRO A 478 -1.95 -1.42 -23.58
C PRO A 478 -2.53 0.01 -23.70
N GLU A 479 -3.53 0.36 -22.93
CA GLU A 479 -4.29 1.59 -23.13
C GLU A 479 -3.56 2.81 -22.55
N ASN A 480 -3.64 3.93 -23.26
CA ASN A 480 -2.97 5.18 -22.85
C ASN A 480 -3.88 6.11 -22.04
N THR A 481 -5.15 5.80 -21.96
CA THR A 481 -6.15 6.66 -21.31
C THR A 481 -7.21 5.79 -20.67
N LEU A 482 -7.51 6.08 -19.42
CA LEU A 482 -8.65 5.55 -18.70
C LEU A 482 -9.89 6.37 -19.08
N ASP A 483 -11.03 5.73 -19.35
CA ASP A 483 -12.27 6.42 -19.75
C ASP A 483 -12.77 7.34 -18.64
N SER A 484 -12.81 6.85 -17.40
CA SER A 484 -13.10 7.64 -16.21
C SER A 484 -12.64 6.97 -14.93
N LEU A 485 -12.43 7.79 -13.90
CA LEU A 485 -12.18 7.39 -12.52
C LEU A 485 -13.25 8.03 -11.63
N THR A 486 -13.79 7.26 -10.71
CA THR A 486 -14.76 7.76 -9.72
C THR A 486 -14.26 7.44 -8.32
N VAL A 487 -14.26 8.43 -7.43
CA VAL A 487 -13.93 8.26 -6.01
C VAL A 487 -15.19 8.51 -5.19
N HIS A 488 -15.61 7.51 -4.43
CA HIS A 488 -16.64 7.64 -3.41
C HIS A 488 -15.96 7.79 -2.05
N TRP A 489 -16.01 8.98 -1.51
CA TRP A 489 -15.38 9.31 -0.24
C TRP A 489 -16.23 8.87 0.96
N PRO A 490 -15.62 8.56 2.14
CA PRO A 490 -16.36 8.25 3.37
C PRO A 490 -17.41 9.31 3.76
N SER A 491 -17.13 10.58 3.53
CA SER A 491 -18.09 11.70 3.74
C SER A 491 -19.38 11.61 2.90
N GLY A 492 -19.37 10.76 1.86
CA GLY A 492 -20.44 10.65 0.87
C GLY A 492 -20.27 11.57 -0.36
N ILE A 493 -19.22 12.37 -0.41
CA ILE A 493 -18.84 13.10 -1.62
C ILE A 493 -18.43 12.10 -2.70
N VAL A 494 -18.74 12.42 -3.96
CA VAL A 494 -18.37 11.60 -5.12
C VAL A 494 -17.70 12.48 -6.16
N ASP A 495 -16.47 12.18 -6.46
CA ASP A 495 -15.69 12.86 -7.49
C ASP A 495 -15.57 12.02 -8.76
N HIS A 496 -15.56 12.71 -9.91
CA HIS A 496 -15.46 12.09 -11.22
C HIS A 496 -14.34 12.74 -12.03
N TYR A 497 -13.46 11.92 -12.60
CA TYR A 497 -12.39 12.33 -13.48
C TYR A 497 -12.55 11.61 -14.82
N TYR A 498 -12.38 12.30 -15.94
CA TYR A 498 -12.59 11.75 -17.28
C TYR A 498 -11.33 11.88 -18.12
N ASP A 499 -11.16 10.94 -19.07
CA ASP A 499 -10.03 10.92 -20.01
C ASP A 499 -8.66 11.00 -19.29
N VAL A 500 -8.51 10.21 -18.19
CA VAL A 500 -7.32 10.24 -17.35
C VAL A 500 -6.17 9.52 -18.07
N LEU A 501 -5.05 10.20 -18.26
CA LEU A 501 -3.89 9.63 -18.95
C LEU A 501 -3.22 8.55 -18.10
N SER A 502 -2.64 7.56 -18.75
CA SER A 502 -1.80 6.53 -18.13
C SER A 502 -0.38 7.04 -17.81
N LEU A 503 0.41 6.20 -17.13
CA LEU A 503 1.81 6.43 -16.76
C LEU A 503 2.01 7.69 -15.92
N GLN A 504 1.15 7.88 -14.94
CA GLN A 504 1.25 8.98 -13.98
C GLN A 504 0.74 8.57 -12.59
N SER A 505 1.22 9.29 -11.58
CA SER A 505 0.73 9.23 -10.22
C SER A 505 -0.06 10.50 -9.92
N LEU A 506 -1.25 10.35 -9.35
CA LEU A 506 -2.17 11.47 -9.06
C LEU A 506 -2.53 11.47 -7.58
N VAL A 507 -2.43 12.62 -6.95
CA VAL A 507 -3.05 12.87 -5.65
C VAL A 507 -4.42 13.51 -5.90
N LEU A 508 -5.47 12.81 -5.52
CA LEU A 508 -6.85 13.27 -5.67
C LEU A 508 -7.33 13.83 -4.33
N ILE A 509 -7.72 15.11 -4.36
CA ILE A 509 -8.23 15.79 -3.18
C ILE A 509 -9.75 15.76 -3.22
N GLU A 510 -10.36 15.42 -2.10
CA GLU A 510 -11.81 15.43 -1.94
C GLU A 510 -12.45 16.75 -2.37
N GLY A 511 -13.50 16.68 -3.17
CA GLY A 511 -14.13 17.83 -3.82
C GLY A 511 -13.63 18.09 -5.25
N GLY A 512 -12.93 17.12 -5.87
CA GLY A 512 -12.59 17.10 -7.29
C GLY A 512 -11.34 17.88 -7.69
N SER A 513 -10.43 18.16 -6.76
CA SER A 513 -9.11 18.73 -7.07
C SER A 513 -8.08 17.63 -7.34
N ILE A 514 -7.13 17.91 -8.24
CA ILE A 514 -5.97 17.05 -8.51
C ILE A 514 -4.73 17.87 -8.18
N GLU A 515 -3.87 17.30 -7.34
CA GLU A 515 -2.50 17.79 -7.21
C GLU A 515 -1.56 16.83 -7.95
N PRO A 516 -0.56 17.34 -8.67
CA PRO A 516 0.50 16.47 -9.17
C PRO A 516 1.20 15.85 -7.97
N SER A 517 1.42 14.53 -8.05
CA SER A 517 2.21 13.82 -7.04
C SER A 517 3.54 14.53 -6.83
N PRO A 518 4.01 14.72 -5.60
CA PRO A 518 5.42 15.01 -5.39
C PRO A 518 6.18 13.86 -6.04
N CYS A 519 6.97 14.17 -7.04
CA CYS A 519 7.55 13.23 -7.98
C CYS A 519 8.29 12.03 -7.35
N PRO A 520 7.78 10.81 -7.44
CA PRO A 520 8.45 9.65 -6.86
C PRO A 520 9.41 8.91 -7.79
N SER A 521 9.55 9.29 -9.06
CA SER A 521 10.42 8.55 -9.97
C SER A 521 11.59 9.34 -10.51
N LEU A 522 12.76 8.69 -10.57
CA LEU A 522 13.95 9.16 -11.28
C LEU A 522 13.75 9.25 -12.81
N ASP A 523 12.57 8.86 -13.33
CA ASP A 523 12.28 8.95 -14.75
C ASP A 523 11.87 10.36 -15.18
N ALA A 524 12.68 10.90 -15.98
CA ALA A 524 12.66 11.96 -17.01
C ALA A 524 11.69 13.15 -16.91
N GLY A 525 10.63 13.11 -16.12
CA GLY A 525 9.64 14.20 -16.04
C GLY A 525 9.74 15.06 -14.79
N CYS A 526 10.13 14.47 -13.68
CA CYS A 526 10.04 15.07 -12.36
C CYS A 526 11.28 15.83 -11.92
N PHE A 527 12.42 15.37 -12.35
CA PHE A 527 13.69 16.08 -12.22
C PHE A 527 14.03 16.76 -13.54
N GLY A 528 14.46 17.96 -13.48
CA GLY A 528 14.81 18.74 -14.66
C GLY A 528 14.99 20.20 -14.29
N CYS A 529 15.26 21.01 -15.28
CA CYS A 529 15.40 22.43 -15.05
C CYS A 529 14.05 23.09 -14.73
N THR A 530 13.90 23.63 -13.52
CA THR A 530 12.70 24.36 -13.07
C THR A 530 12.71 25.85 -13.41
N TYR A 531 13.79 26.35 -14.02
CA TYR A 531 13.89 27.76 -14.42
C TYR A 531 13.28 27.99 -15.79
N VAL A 532 12.17 28.71 -15.83
CA VAL A 532 11.39 29.00 -17.06
C VAL A 532 12.21 29.70 -18.15
N GLU A 533 13.32 30.32 -17.75
CA GLU A 533 14.26 31.00 -18.62
C GLU A 533 15.33 30.08 -19.24
N ALA A 534 15.44 28.84 -18.77
CA ALA A 534 16.41 27.90 -19.32
C ALA A 534 15.93 27.30 -20.66
N CYS A 535 16.91 26.97 -21.50
CA CYS A 535 16.66 26.35 -22.81
C CYS A 535 16.01 24.98 -22.74
N ASN A 536 16.29 24.27 -21.66
CA ASN A 536 15.79 22.95 -21.35
C ASN A 536 14.79 22.97 -20.18
N TYR A 537 14.10 24.13 -19.98
CA TYR A 537 13.02 24.21 -19.00
C TYR A 537 12.04 23.06 -19.16
N ASN A 538 11.83 22.35 -18.07
CA ASN A 538 10.83 21.28 -18.03
C ASN A 538 9.65 21.75 -17.18
N VAL A 539 8.51 22.01 -17.83
CA VAL A 539 7.27 22.45 -17.15
C VAL A 539 6.73 21.40 -16.17
N GLU A 540 7.16 20.14 -16.35
CA GLU A 540 6.74 19.01 -15.51
C GLU A 540 7.73 18.72 -14.37
N ALA A 541 8.90 19.40 -14.36
CA ALA A 541 9.86 19.23 -13.27
C ALA A 541 9.37 19.92 -11.99
N ALA A 542 9.17 19.13 -10.96
CA ALA A 542 8.88 19.63 -9.61
C ALA A 542 10.16 19.97 -8.82
N THR A 543 11.28 19.33 -9.20
CA THR A 543 12.58 19.53 -8.53
C THR A 543 13.66 19.85 -9.54
N ASP A 544 14.46 20.88 -9.25
CA ASP A 544 15.63 21.25 -10.07
C ASP A 544 16.76 20.24 -9.83
N ASP A 545 17.16 19.54 -10.87
CA ASP A 545 18.26 18.57 -10.87
C ASP A 545 19.63 19.19 -11.18
N GLY A 546 19.70 20.50 -11.32
CA GLY A 546 20.90 21.22 -11.68
C GLY A 546 21.26 21.12 -13.19
N SER A 547 20.35 20.59 -14.01
CA SER A 547 20.58 20.41 -15.46
C SER A 547 20.31 21.64 -16.29
N CYS A 548 19.93 22.78 -15.68
CA CYS A 548 19.53 23.98 -16.40
C CYS A 548 20.59 24.44 -17.42
N ASP A 549 20.19 24.52 -18.69
CA ASP A 549 21.00 25.00 -19.78
C ASP A 549 20.51 26.38 -20.25
N PHE A 550 21.32 27.39 -20.06
CA PHE A 550 21.04 28.76 -20.46
C PHE A 550 21.79 29.16 -21.75
N SER A 551 22.38 28.20 -22.48
CA SER A 551 23.19 28.46 -23.66
C SER A 551 22.41 28.97 -24.87
N CYS A 552 21.09 28.85 -24.87
CA CYS A 552 20.23 29.36 -25.95
C CYS A 552 19.98 30.88 -25.89
N PHE A 553 20.38 31.51 -24.79
CA PHE A 553 20.19 32.95 -24.65
C PHE A 553 21.30 33.75 -25.36
N ASP A 554 20.89 34.67 -26.23
CA ASP A 554 21.75 35.56 -27.01
C ASP A 554 22.32 36.74 -26.23
N GLY A 555 22.39 36.65 -24.89
CA GLY A 555 22.92 37.66 -24.01
C GLY A 555 21.93 38.62 -23.39
N SER A 556 20.61 38.31 -23.49
CA SER A 556 19.56 39.14 -22.87
C SER A 556 18.88 38.44 -21.67
N ILE A 557 19.65 37.71 -20.84
CA ILE A 557 19.10 37.13 -19.62
C ILE A 557 18.74 38.25 -18.66
N SER A 558 17.46 38.37 -18.33
CA SER A 558 17.01 39.30 -17.30
C SER A 558 17.22 38.66 -15.92
N CYS A 559 18.40 38.77 -15.41
CA CYS A 559 18.64 38.52 -13.99
C CYS A 559 17.76 39.46 -13.14
N GLY A 560 17.35 39.02 -11.94
CA GLY A 560 16.57 39.85 -11.03
C GLY A 560 17.20 41.21 -10.76
N GLU A 561 16.41 42.16 -10.28
CA GLU A 561 16.85 43.54 -10.05
C GLU A 561 18.15 43.60 -9.19
N GLY A 562 19.20 44.15 -9.72
CA GLY A 562 20.51 44.23 -9.05
C GLY A 562 21.50 43.13 -9.41
N THR A 563 21.17 42.20 -10.30
CA THR A 563 22.07 41.14 -10.74
C THR A 563 22.31 41.17 -12.25
N VAL A 564 23.44 40.64 -12.69
CA VAL A 564 23.82 40.46 -14.10
C VAL A 564 24.24 39.02 -14.32
N TRP A 565 23.96 38.51 -15.52
CA TRP A 565 24.38 37.16 -15.89
C TRP A 565 25.89 37.09 -16.13
N ASP A 566 26.56 36.18 -15.40
CA ASP A 566 27.96 35.86 -15.64
C ASP A 566 28.10 34.60 -16.48
N ALA A 567 28.43 34.77 -17.75
CA ALA A 567 28.56 33.70 -18.70
C ALA A 567 29.73 32.73 -18.44
N LEU A 568 30.67 33.09 -17.56
CA LEU A 568 31.82 32.26 -17.21
C LEU A 568 31.48 31.22 -16.14
N ILE A 569 30.53 31.54 -15.25
CA ILE A 569 30.11 30.66 -14.17
C ILE A 569 28.65 30.20 -14.33
N GLY A 570 27.93 30.68 -15.36
CA GLY A 570 26.57 30.31 -15.64
C GLY A 570 25.56 30.67 -14.57
N GLN A 571 25.71 31.80 -13.90
CA GLN A 571 24.83 32.26 -12.82
C GLN A 571 24.60 33.77 -12.89
N CYS A 572 23.46 34.22 -12.33
CA CYS A 572 23.25 35.63 -12.07
C CYS A 572 24.08 36.05 -10.86
N VAL A 573 24.98 36.97 -11.06
CA VAL A 573 25.84 37.56 -10.02
C VAL A 573 25.40 38.99 -9.71
N ALA A 574 25.72 39.51 -8.53
CA ALA A 574 25.48 40.89 -8.22
C ALA A 574 26.14 41.79 -9.27
N GLY A 575 25.38 42.63 -9.94
CA GLY A 575 25.91 43.65 -10.83
C GLY A 575 26.73 44.67 -10.02
N PRO A 576 27.53 45.49 -10.69
CA PRO A 576 28.25 46.56 -10.02
C PRO A 576 27.25 47.62 -9.51
N VAL A 577 26.63 47.37 -8.39
CA VAL A 577 25.58 48.21 -7.79
C VAL A 577 26.10 48.76 -6.49
N SER A 578 25.93 50.04 -6.35
CA SER A 578 26.32 50.78 -5.16
C SER A 578 25.46 50.52 -3.90
N ASP A 579 24.46 49.63 -3.97
CA ASP A 579 23.49 49.46 -2.88
C ASP A 579 22.85 48.04 -2.83
N CYS A 580 23.61 46.94 -2.94
CA CYS A 580 23.08 45.61 -2.70
C CYS A 580 23.19 45.25 -1.20
N PRO A 581 22.07 45.15 -0.44
CA PRO A 581 22.10 44.88 1.00
C PRO A 581 22.68 43.51 1.39
N SER A 582 22.87 42.64 0.41
CA SER A 582 23.38 41.27 0.62
C SER A 582 24.87 41.10 0.32
N ASP A 583 25.51 42.06 -0.31
CA ASP A 583 26.97 42.14 -0.47
C ASP A 583 27.56 42.84 0.77
N ILE A 584 27.77 42.04 1.81
CA ILE A 584 28.09 42.55 3.16
C ILE A 584 29.59 42.86 3.27
N ASN A 585 30.38 42.20 2.46
CA ASN A 585 31.84 42.43 2.43
C ASN A 585 32.27 43.47 1.38
N GLU A 586 31.30 44.00 0.59
CA GLU A 586 31.48 45.05 -0.43
C GLU A 586 32.48 44.66 -1.55
N ASP A 587 32.57 43.34 -1.87
CA ASP A 587 33.46 42.87 -2.94
C ASP A 587 32.79 42.85 -4.33
N GLY A 588 31.48 43.15 -4.39
CA GLY A 588 30.68 43.24 -5.60
C GLY A 588 30.07 41.92 -6.05
N VAL A 589 30.13 40.88 -5.20
CA VAL A 589 29.60 39.54 -5.52
C VAL A 589 28.91 38.97 -4.29
N VAL A 590 27.59 38.76 -4.36
CA VAL A 590 26.85 38.07 -3.28
C VAL A 590 27.12 36.57 -3.33
N ASN A 591 27.83 36.03 -2.35
CA ASN A 591 28.24 34.63 -2.28
C ASN A 591 28.49 34.17 -0.83
N THR A 592 29.04 32.96 -0.66
CA THR A 592 29.35 32.41 0.66
C THR A 592 30.40 33.22 1.47
N ALA A 593 31.18 34.08 0.82
CA ALA A 593 32.13 34.94 1.53
C ALA A 593 31.41 36.03 2.32
N ASP A 594 30.29 36.56 1.84
CA ASP A 594 29.42 37.50 2.57
C ASP A 594 28.84 36.85 3.81
N LEU A 595 28.36 35.61 3.67
CA LEU A 595 27.85 34.84 4.80
C LEU A 595 28.96 34.57 5.84
N LEU A 596 30.15 34.20 5.40
CA LEU A 596 31.28 33.96 6.28
C LEU A 596 31.75 35.28 6.97
N TRP A 597 31.74 36.40 6.24
CA TRP A 597 32.04 37.71 6.81
C TRP A 597 30.98 38.10 7.85
N PHE A 598 29.68 37.92 7.53
CA PHE A 598 28.58 38.17 8.45
C PHE A 598 28.71 37.31 9.72
N LEU A 599 28.94 35.99 9.57
CA LEU A 599 29.12 35.09 10.71
C LEU A 599 30.33 35.45 11.57
N SER A 600 31.39 35.99 10.98
CA SER A 600 32.58 36.46 11.71
C SER A 600 32.33 37.68 12.62
N GLN A 601 31.26 38.44 12.37
CA GLN A 601 30.88 39.59 13.19
C GLN A 601 30.13 39.18 14.48
N PHE A 602 29.62 37.94 14.55
CA PHE A 602 28.93 37.41 15.75
C PHE A 602 29.91 36.94 16.85
N ASP A 603 31.22 36.85 16.56
CA ASP A 603 32.22 36.39 17.53
C ASP A 603 32.81 37.54 18.37
N VAL A 604 32.21 38.72 18.30
CA VAL A 604 32.61 39.87 19.15
C VAL A 604 31.89 39.72 20.50
N GLN A 605 32.64 39.30 21.52
CA GLN A 605 32.18 39.30 22.90
C GLN A 605 31.64 40.66 23.30
N CYS A 606 30.42 40.71 23.82
CA CYS A 606 29.92 41.89 24.50
C CYS A 606 30.84 42.24 25.70
N PRO A 607 31.30 43.49 25.88
CA PRO A 607 31.98 43.88 27.09
C PRO A 607 31.02 43.79 28.28
N GLU A 608 31.52 43.33 29.44
CA GLU A 608 30.84 43.17 30.72
C GLU A 608 30.11 44.43 31.20
#